data_6d83b18e67a6618a69a1c7be15d3961c
#
_entry.id   6d83b18e67a6618a69a1c7be15d3961c
#
_cell.length_a   1.000
_cell.length_b   1.000
_cell.length_c   1.000
_cell.angle_alpha   90.00
_cell.angle_beta   90.00
_cell.angle_gamma   90.00
#
_symmetry.space_group_name_H-M   'P 1'
#
loop_
_entity.id
_entity.type
_entity.pdbx_description
1 polymer ?
#
loop_
_entity_poly.entity_id
_entity_poly.type
_entity_poly.pdbx_seq_one_letter_code
_entity_poly.pdbx_strand_id
1 'polypeptide(L)'
;MIKSLKNLILVGLASLALVACSQQGGGGNSKKSKTLDNTKKAGFVKCGVSQGLPGFSNADASGNWTGIDVDVCRAVAAAVLGDADKVKYTPLSAKERFTALISGEIDILSRNTTWTLSRDADIGLTFVGVNFYDGQGFMVRKNSGINSVKDFKSGISACTNTGTTTELNMRDFFNSNNISYEPIAFEKADEVVAAYDAG
;
A
#
# COMPACT_ATOMS: atom_id res chain seq x y z
N MET A 1 29.14 -54.90 -42.69
CA MET A 1 29.86 -53.71 -42.19
C MET A 1 29.04 -52.44 -42.11
N ILE A 2 27.90 -52.32 -42.78
CA ILE A 2 27.08 -51.07 -42.80
C ILE A 2 26.11 -50.90 -41.60
N LYS A 3 25.70 -52.01 -40.95
CA LYS A 3 24.81 -51.93 -39.76
C LYS A 3 25.50 -51.43 -38.48
N SER A 4 26.78 -51.63 -38.33
CA SER A 4 27.55 -51.16 -37.16
C SER A 4 27.80 -49.66 -37.16
N LEU A 5 27.94 -49.09 -38.37
CA LEU A 5 28.19 -47.63 -38.48
C LEU A 5 26.98 -46.77 -38.18
N LYS A 6 25.74 -47.29 -38.45
CA LYS A 6 24.48 -46.56 -38.11
C LYS A 6 24.23 -46.47 -36.61
N ASN A 7 24.59 -47.49 -35.85
CA ASN A 7 24.42 -47.48 -34.40
C ASN A 7 25.43 -46.59 -33.68
N LEU A 8 26.64 -46.39 -34.25
CA LEU A 8 27.62 -45.48 -33.70
C LEU A 8 27.22 -44.00 -33.88
N ILE A 9 26.55 -43.66 -34.98
CA ILE A 9 26.09 -42.30 -35.26
C ILE A 9 24.87 -41.94 -34.38
N LEU A 10 24.00 -42.90 -34.06
CA LEU A 10 22.83 -42.65 -33.16
C LEU A 10 23.26 -42.44 -31.70
N VAL A 11 24.31 -43.08 -31.23
CA VAL A 11 24.83 -42.91 -29.86
C VAL A 11 25.57 -41.57 -29.72
N GLY A 12 26.25 -41.12 -30.80
CA GLY A 12 26.91 -39.81 -30.81
C GLY A 12 25.97 -38.61 -30.80
N LEU A 13 24.79 -38.71 -31.40
CA LEU A 13 23.78 -37.64 -31.40
C LEU A 13 22.99 -37.54 -30.08
N ALA A 14 22.84 -38.65 -29.35
CA ALA A 14 22.16 -38.64 -28.04
C ALA A 14 23.00 -38.01 -26.92
N SER A 15 24.35 -38.07 -27.04
CA SER A 15 25.23 -37.45 -26.04
C SER A 15 25.43 -35.94 -26.21
N LEU A 16 25.18 -35.38 -27.40
CA LEU A 16 25.22 -33.93 -27.59
C LEU A 16 23.95 -33.19 -27.05
N ALA A 17 22.83 -33.86 -26.90
CA ALA A 17 21.59 -33.28 -26.39
C ALA A 17 21.59 -33.08 -24.87
N LEU A 18 22.46 -33.79 -24.13
CA LEU A 18 22.52 -33.68 -22.66
C LEU A 18 23.42 -32.57 -22.14
N VAL A 19 24.24 -31.96 -22.99
CA VAL A 19 25.10 -30.82 -22.59
C VAL A 19 24.38 -29.46 -22.75
N ALA A 20 23.30 -29.41 -23.53
CA ALA A 20 22.54 -28.17 -23.74
C ALA A 20 21.63 -27.76 -22.57
N CYS A 21 21.36 -28.67 -21.61
CA CYS A 21 20.50 -28.36 -20.44
C CYS A 21 21.26 -27.90 -19.18
N SER A 22 22.60 -27.88 -19.19
CA SER A 22 23.36 -27.49 -17.99
C SER A 22 23.93 -26.08 -18.02
N GLN A 23 23.55 -25.24 -18.99
CA GLN A 23 24.02 -23.86 -19.11
C GLN A 23 22.92 -22.83 -19.06
N GLN A 24 21.82 -23.18 -18.36
CA GLN A 24 20.86 -22.17 -17.86
C GLN A 24 21.15 -21.86 -16.39
N GLY A 25 22.39 -21.52 -16.13
CA GLY A 25 22.81 -20.78 -14.97
C GLY A 25 22.10 -19.45 -15.07
N GLY A 26 21.05 -19.26 -14.26
CA GLY A 26 20.26 -18.06 -14.19
C GLY A 26 21.11 -16.85 -13.83
N GLY A 27 21.71 -16.22 -14.80
CA GLY A 27 22.05 -14.82 -14.77
C GLY A 27 20.73 -14.06 -14.83
N GLY A 28 19.98 -14.04 -13.75
CA GLY A 28 18.88 -13.11 -13.57
C GLY A 28 19.47 -11.72 -13.72
N ASN A 29 19.25 -11.11 -14.88
CA ASN A 29 19.47 -9.70 -15.11
C ASN A 29 18.41 -9.02 -14.22
N SER A 30 18.68 -8.91 -12.92
CA SER A 30 17.85 -8.12 -12.01
C SER A 30 17.94 -6.70 -12.56
N LYS A 31 16.90 -6.26 -13.27
CA LYS A 31 16.78 -4.87 -13.70
C LYS A 31 16.97 -4.04 -12.43
N LYS A 32 18.12 -3.38 -12.32
CA LYS A 32 18.41 -2.47 -11.21
C LYS A 32 17.19 -1.57 -11.02
N SER A 33 16.66 -1.52 -9.83
CA SER A 33 15.53 -0.65 -9.52
C SER A 33 15.98 0.80 -9.68
N LYS A 34 15.42 1.49 -10.65
CA LYS A 34 15.71 2.92 -10.87
C LYS A 34 15.41 3.74 -9.60
N THR A 35 14.37 3.38 -8.86
CA THR A 35 14.01 4.04 -7.60
C THR A 35 15.12 3.92 -6.57
N LEU A 36 15.66 2.71 -6.35
CA LEU A 36 16.76 2.49 -5.40
C LEU A 36 18.02 3.29 -5.78
N ASP A 37 18.40 3.27 -7.07
CA ASP A 37 19.56 4.02 -7.54
C ASP A 37 19.35 5.54 -7.37
N ASN A 38 18.15 6.05 -7.65
CA ASN A 38 17.79 7.45 -7.46
C ASN A 38 17.81 7.85 -5.97
N THR A 39 17.24 7.02 -5.09
CA THR A 39 17.25 7.24 -3.64
C THR A 39 18.68 7.30 -3.08
N LYS A 40 19.56 6.37 -3.50
CA LYS A 40 20.98 6.38 -3.11
C LYS A 40 21.70 7.63 -3.63
N LYS A 41 21.41 8.07 -4.85
CA LYS A 41 22.00 9.28 -5.43
C LYS A 41 21.49 10.55 -4.74
N ALA A 42 20.21 10.59 -4.37
CA ALA A 42 19.60 11.71 -3.66
C ALA A 42 20.09 11.81 -2.21
N GLY A 43 20.48 10.68 -1.59
CA GLY A 43 20.96 10.63 -0.22
C GLY A 43 19.85 10.66 0.83
N PHE A 44 18.59 10.52 0.44
CA PHE A 44 17.43 10.42 1.34
C PHE A 44 16.29 9.62 0.69
N VAL A 45 15.43 9.01 1.52
CA VAL A 45 14.21 8.34 1.11
C VAL A 45 13.06 9.35 1.10
N LYS A 46 12.30 9.43 0.00
CA LYS A 46 11.07 10.19 -0.06
C LYS A 46 9.91 9.32 0.41
N CYS A 47 9.37 9.61 1.58
CA CYS A 47 8.33 8.82 2.23
C CYS A 47 7.00 9.56 2.29
N GLY A 48 5.95 8.99 1.68
CA GLY A 48 4.58 9.45 1.82
C GLY A 48 3.96 8.92 3.12
N VAL A 49 3.41 9.83 3.91
CA VAL A 49 2.79 9.55 5.22
C VAL A 49 1.39 10.19 5.30
N SER A 50 0.62 9.91 6.35
CA SER A 50 -0.66 10.58 6.59
C SER A 50 -0.47 12.06 6.94
N GLN A 51 -1.50 12.87 6.74
CA GLN A 51 -1.49 14.31 7.05
C GLN A 51 -1.59 14.61 8.56
N GLY A 52 -1.70 13.58 9.40
CA GLY A 52 -1.80 13.64 10.85
C GLY A 52 -2.69 12.50 11.35
N LEU A 53 -2.06 11.42 11.82
CA LEU A 53 -2.74 10.29 12.44
C LEU A 53 -1.93 9.88 13.66
N PRO A 54 -2.36 10.25 14.88
CA PRO A 54 -1.62 9.96 16.10
C PRO A 54 -1.30 8.46 16.25
N GLY A 55 -0.06 8.14 16.62
CA GLY A 55 0.45 6.78 16.72
C GLY A 55 0.93 6.16 15.39
N PHE A 56 0.52 6.68 14.26
CA PHE A 56 0.92 6.20 12.92
C PHE A 56 1.87 7.16 12.21
N SER A 57 1.39 8.36 11.87
CA SER A 57 2.23 9.42 11.33
C SER A 57 1.69 10.77 11.76
N ASN A 58 2.40 11.45 12.63
CA ASN A 58 2.02 12.75 13.14
C ASN A 58 3.25 13.62 13.32
N ALA A 59 3.17 14.88 12.85
CA ALA A 59 4.20 15.87 13.09
C ALA A 59 3.87 16.67 14.34
N ASP A 60 4.90 16.94 15.16
CA ASP A 60 4.78 17.90 16.26
C ASP A 60 4.86 19.36 15.76
N ALA A 61 4.71 20.31 16.66
CA ALA A 61 4.77 21.74 16.34
C ALA A 61 6.18 22.18 15.82
N SER A 62 7.22 21.39 16.07
CA SER A 62 8.57 21.61 15.57
C SER A 62 8.83 20.93 14.23
N GLY A 63 7.86 20.19 13.70
CA GLY A 63 7.96 19.44 12.45
C GLY A 63 8.60 18.06 12.56
N ASN A 64 8.81 17.55 13.78
CA ASN A 64 9.33 16.19 13.99
C ASN A 64 8.20 15.19 13.79
N TRP A 65 8.46 14.20 12.94
CA TRP A 65 7.51 13.12 12.65
C TRP A 65 7.68 11.93 13.59
N THR A 66 6.56 11.36 14.05
CA THR A 66 6.53 10.19 14.94
C THR A 66 5.41 9.22 14.56
N GLY A 67 5.58 7.94 14.93
CA GLY A 67 4.60 6.88 14.77
C GLY A 67 5.08 5.71 13.92
N ILE A 68 4.32 4.61 13.91
CA ILE A 68 4.72 3.36 13.27
C ILE A 68 5.00 3.49 11.77
N ASP A 69 4.24 4.32 11.06
CA ASP A 69 4.44 4.58 9.62
C ASP A 69 5.78 5.30 9.38
N VAL A 70 6.12 6.23 10.28
CA VAL A 70 7.38 6.99 10.27
C VAL A 70 8.55 6.06 10.54
N ASP A 71 8.42 5.16 11.53
CA ASP A 71 9.47 4.21 11.89
C ASP A 71 9.77 3.22 10.77
N VAL A 72 8.77 2.80 9.99
CA VAL A 72 8.98 1.99 8.78
C VAL A 72 9.84 2.76 7.76
N CYS A 73 9.57 4.04 7.52
CA CYS A 73 10.37 4.85 6.61
C CYS A 73 11.80 5.03 7.11
N ARG A 74 12.00 5.22 8.41
CA ARG A 74 13.33 5.29 9.05
C ARG A 74 14.08 3.97 8.91
N ALA A 75 13.40 2.85 9.10
CA ALA A 75 14.01 1.53 8.91
C ALA A 75 14.47 1.30 7.46
N VAL A 76 13.67 1.73 6.47
CA VAL A 76 14.06 1.68 5.06
C VAL A 76 15.26 2.58 4.78
N ALA A 77 15.29 3.80 5.32
CA ALA A 77 16.43 4.71 5.17
C ALA A 77 17.72 4.14 5.80
N ALA A 78 17.61 3.57 6.99
CA ALA A 78 18.73 2.89 7.64
C ALA A 78 19.28 1.74 6.79
N ALA A 79 18.39 0.90 6.22
CA ALA A 79 18.78 -0.22 5.39
C ALA A 79 19.42 0.19 4.05
N VAL A 80 18.90 1.25 3.41
CA VAL A 80 19.35 1.70 2.08
C VAL A 80 20.54 2.64 2.13
N LEU A 81 20.58 3.52 3.14
CA LEU A 81 21.53 4.64 3.23
C LEU A 81 22.45 4.57 4.46
N GLY A 82 22.24 3.59 5.36
CA GLY A 82 22.98 3.45 6.60
C GLY A 82 22.62 4.49 7.68
N ASP A 83 21.53 5.25 7.50
CA ASP A 83 21.13 6.32 8.39
C ASP A 83 19.61 6.47 8.42
N ALA A 84 18.99 6.28 9.59
CA ALA A 84 17.54 6.33 9.79
C ALA A 84 16.95 7.74 9.63
N ASP A 85 17.76 8.78 9.77
CA ASP A 85 17.27 10.16 9.72
C ASP A 85 17.26 10.73 8.29
N LYS A 86 17.78 9.97 7.31
CA LYS A 86 17.75 10.35 5.89
C LYS A 86 16.40 10.09 5.23
N VAL A 87 15.35 10.69 5.77
CA VAL A 87 13.99 10.61 5.26
C VAL A 87 13.43 12.01 5.02
N LYS A 88 12.78 12.19 3.88
CA LYS A 88 11.95 13.35 3.59
C LYS A 88 10.49 12.92 3.59
N TYR A 89 9.71 13.40 4.54
CA TYR A 89 8.30 13.08 4.67
C TYR A 89 7.44 13.98 3.79
N THR A 90 6.44 13.38 3.11
CA THR A 90 5.42 14.08 2.33
C THR A 90 4.05 13.69 2.90
N PRO A 91 3.37 14.59 3.62
CA PRO A 91 2.01 14.33 4.09
C PRO A 91 1.03 14.33 2.91
N LEU A 92 0.28 13.26 2.75
CA LEU A 92 -0.64 13.02 1.64
C LEU A 92 -2.05 12.67 2.16
N SER A 93 -3.07 13.13 1.47
CA SER A 93 -4.43 12.66 1.68
C SER A 93 -4.62 11.21 1.20
N ALA A 94 -5.74 10.59 1.57
CA ALA A 94 -6.07 9.26 1.08
C ALA A 94 -6.27 9.22 -0.45
N LYS A 95 -6.71 10.33 -1.04
CA LYS A 95 -6.96 10.49 -2.47
C LYS A 95 -5.67 10.64 -3.28
N GLU A 96 -4.68 11.39 -2.76
CA GLU A 96 -3.46 11.77 -3.48
C GLU A 96 -2.36 10.70 -3.43
N ARG A 97 -2.34 9.87 -2.38
CA ARG A 97 -1.22 8.98 -2.05
C ARG A 97 -0.74 8.07 -3.18
N PHE A 98 -1.67 7.53 -3.97
CA PHE A 98 -1.30 6.61 -5.05
C PHE A 98 -0.72 7.35 -6.26
N THR A 99 -1.27 8.52 -6.58
CA THR A 99 -0.74 9.37 -7.66
C THR A 99 0.68 9.83 -7.32
N ALA A 100 0.94 10.23 -6.09
CA ALA A 100 2.27 10.62 -5.63
C ALA A 100 3.29 9.47 -5.73
N LEU A 101 2.87 8.23 -5.42
CA LEU A 101 3.74 7.05 -5.56
C LEU A 101 4.01 6.71 -7.02
N ILE A 102 2.97 6.68 -7.85
CA ILE A 102 3.08 6.35 -9.29
C ILE A 102 3.92 7.38 -10.05
N SER A 103 3.77 8.67 -9.72
CA SER A 103 4.55 9.74 -10.34
C SER A 103 6.02 9.77 -9.92
N GLY A 104 6.39 9.07 -8.85
CA GLY A 104 7.74 9.12 -8.26
C GLY A 104 8.00 10.37 -7.41
N GLU A 105 6.96 11.10 -7.03
CA GLU A 105 7.05 12.16 -6.03
C GLU A 105 7.53 11.60 -4.69
N ILE A 106 7.09 10.38 -4.35
CA ILE A 106 7.58 9.59 -3.22
C ILE A 106 8.17 8.27 -3.71
N ASP A 107 9.11 7.70 -2.95
CA ASP A 107 9.76 6.42 -3.23
C ASP A 107 9.02 5.25 -2.56
N ILE A 108 8.45 5.52 -1.39
CA ILE A 108 7.67 4.58 -0.58
C ILE A 108 6.46 5.29 0.04
N LEU A 109 5.36 4.58 0.16
CA LEU A 109 4.16 5.02 0.87
C LEU A 109 4.01 4.17 2.13
N SER A 110 4.17 4.79 3.30
CA SER A 110 3.94 4.16 4.60
C SER A 110 2.87 4.94 5.34
N ARG A 111 1.65 4.41 5.31
CA ARG A 111 0.48 5.01 5.96
C ARG A 111 -0.66 3.99 6.04
N ASN A 112 -1.79 4.37 6.69
CA ASN A 112 -3.02 3.59 6.79
C ASN A 112 -3.63 3.28 5.41
N THR A 113 -3.00 2.34 4.69
CA THR A 113 -3.37 1.96 3.32
C THR A 113 -3.69 0.48 3.27
N THR A 114 -4.97 0.14 3.15
CA THR A 114 -5.42 -1.25 3.08
C THR A 114 -4.86 -1.95 1.84
N TRP A 115 -4.26 -3.11 2.02
CA TRP A 115 -3.86 -4.00 0.93
C TRP A 115 -5.12 -4.66 0.35
N THR A 116 -5.45 -4.34 -0.88
CA THR A 116 -6.56 -4.95 -1.62
C THR A 116 -6.05 -5.47 -2.95
N LEU A 117 -6.75 -6.47 -3.51
CA LEU A 117 -6.40 -7.05 -4.81
C LEU A 117 -6.37 -5.98 -5.90
N SER A 118 -7.38 -5.09 -5.94
CA SER A 118 -7.43 -4.03 -6.95
C SER A 118 -6.25 -3.05 -6.83
N ARG A 119 -5.82 -2.71 -5.63
CA ARG A 119 -4.67 -1.82 -5.44
C ARG A 119 -3.35 -2.46 -5.83
N ASP A 120 -3.22 -3.76 -5.59
CA ASP A 120 -2.00 -4.53 -5.90
C ASP A 120 -1.93 -4.88 -7.40
N ALA A 121 -3.05 -5.31 -8.00
CA ALA A 121 -3.09 -5.81 -9.37
C ALA A 121 -3.39 -4.72 -10.43
N ASP A 122 -4.35 -3.81 -10.14
CA ASP A 122 -4.92 -2.96 -11.20
C ASP A 122 -4.17 -1.63 -11.36
N ILE A 123 -3.62 -1.07 -10.27
CA ILE A 123 -2.98 0.25 -10.30
C ILE A 123 -1.45 0.21 -10.33
N GLY A 124 -0.87 -0.99 -10.50
CA GLY A 124 0.57 -1.16 -10.70
C GLY A 124 1.42 -0.84 -9.47
N LEU A 125 0.87 -0.96 -8.28
CA LEU A 125 1.58 -0.82 -7.01
C LEU A 125 2.06 -2.19 -6.51
N THR A 126 3.06 -2.18 -5.65
CA THR A 126 3.52 -3.38 -4.97
C THR A 126 3.46 -3.15 -3.47
N PHE A 127 2.67 -3.97 -2.77
CA PHE A 127 2.69 -4.00 -1.32
C PHE A 127 3.87 -4.86 -0.85
N VAL A 128 4.70 -4.30 0.01
CA VAL A 128 5.94 -4.96 0.47
C VAL A 128 5.84 -5.48 1.91
N GLY A 129 4.78 -5.13 2.62
CA GLY A 129 4.54 -5.60 3.98
C GLY A 129 3.31 -4.99 4.62
N VAL A 130 2.90 -5.58 5.73
CA VAL A 130 1.82 -5.10 6.60
C VAL A 130 2.45 -4.69 7.93
N ASN A 131 2.27 -3.43 8.31
CA ASN A 131 2.79 -2.87 9.58
C ASN A 131 1.74 -2.83 10.68
N PHE A 132 0.45 -2.96 10.33
CA PHE A 132 -0.66 -2.94 11.28
C PHE A 132 -1.88 -3.68 10.74
N TYR A 133 -2.59 -4.40 11.60
CA TYR A 133 -3.87 -5.03 11.29
C TYR A 133 -4.97 -4.26 12.01
N ASP A 134 -5.97 -3.83 11.27
CA ASP A 134 -7.14 -3.14 11.80
C ASP A 134 -8.45 -3.68 11.23
N GLY A 135 -9.56 -3.03 11.57
CA GLY A 135 -10.87 -3.31 11.04
C GLY A 135 -11.68 -2.03 10.88
N GLN A 136 -12.79 -2.14 10.17
CA GLN A 136 -13.73 -1.04 9.98
C GLN A 136 -14.97 -1.24 10.85
N GLY A 137 -15.43 -0.16 11.47
CA GLY A 137 -16.69 -0.11 12.22
C GLY A 137 -17.39 1.22 12.01
N PHE A 138 -18.59 1.33 12.58
CA PHE A 138 -19.33 2.58 12.66
C PHE A 138 -19.20 3.15 14.07
N MET A 139 -18.90 4.43 14.15
CA MET A 139 -18.95 5.21 15.39
C MET A 139 -20.27 5.98 15.44
N VAL A 140 -20.97 5.84 16.55
CA VAL A 140 -22.24 6.53 16.82
C VAL A 140 -22.21 7.17 18.21
N ARG A 141 -23.04 8.16 18.43
CA ARG A 141 -23.16 8.77 19.76
C ARG A 141 -23.81 7.79 20.74
N LYS A 142 -23.35 7.78 22.01
CA LYS A 142 -23.88 6.88 23.05
C LYS A 142 -25.39 7.01 23.24
N ASN A 143 -25.94 8.20 23.08
CA ASN A 143 -27.36 8.50 23.26
C ASN A 143 -28.20 8.37 21.99
N SER A 144 -27.63 7.86 20.90
CA SER A 144 -28.34 7.66 19.62
C SER A 144 -29.38 6.55 19.64
N GLY A 145 -29.32 5.64 20.63
CA GLY A 145 -30.13 4.43 20.65
C GLY A 145 -29.66 3.33 19.69
N ILE A 146 -28.59 3.56 18.93
CA ILE A 146 -27.97 2.58 18.00
C ILE A 146 -26.95 1.77 18.78
N ASN A 147 -27.19 0.46 18.92
CA ASN A 147 -26.29 -0.46 19.60
C ASN A 147 -25.63 -1.46 18.64
N SER A 148 -26.17 -1.57 17.44
CA SER A 148 -25.72 -2.50 16.39
C SER A 148 -25.95 -1.90 15.03
N VAL A 149 -25.21 -2.35 14.03
CA VAL A 149 -25.45 -2.00 12.63
C VAL A 149 -26.86 -2.41 12.13
N LYS A 150 -27.52 -3.34 12.84
CA LYS A 150 -28.91 -3.75 12.57
C LYS A 150 -29.93 -2.69 12.97
N ASP A 151 -29.54 -1.73 13.82
CA ASP A 151 -30.40 -0.66 14.29
C ASP A 151 -30.42 0.53 13.31
N PHE A 152 -29.58 0.53 12.30
CA PHE A 152 -29.57 1.58 11.28
C PHE A 152 -30.87 1.61 10.48
N LYS A 153 -31.41 2.80 10.33
CA LYS A 153 -32.63 3.07 9.55
C LYS A 153 -32.32 4.03 8.41
N SER A 154 -33.16 4.03 7.38
CA SER A 154 -33.03 5.00 6.29
C SER A 154 -33.14 6.45 6.78
N GLY A 155 -32.42 7.34 6.10
CA GLY A 155 -32.42 8.78 6.39
C GLY A 155 -31.33 9.25 7.35
N ILE A 156 -30.33 8.39 7.65
CA ILE A 156 -29.14 8.79 8.41
C ILE A 156 -28.09 9.40 7.48
N SER A 157 -27.27 10.31 8.01
CA SER A 157 -26.05 10.79 7.37
C SER A 157 -24.86 9.97 7.88
N ALA A 158 -23.93 9.64 6.99
CA ALA A 158 -22.72 8.92 7.36
C ALA A 158 -21.48 9.56 6.71
N CYS A 159 -20.52 9.96 7.54
CA CYS A 159 -19.32 10.64 7.09
C CYS A 159 -18.10 9.72 7.01
N THR A 160 -17.21 9.98 6.07
CA THR A 160 -15.97 9.23 5.85
C THR A 160 -14.91 10.04 5.10
N ASN A 161 -13.69 9.49 4.98
CA ASN A 161 -12.68 10.04 4.07
C ASN A 161 -12.85 9.51 2.65
N THR A 162 -12.78 10.43 1.67
CA THR A 162 -12.79 10.08 0.24
C THR A 162 -11.52 9.30 -0.17
N GLY A 163 -11.67 8.40 -1.15
CA GLY A 163 -10.56 7.59 -1.68
C GLY A 163 -10.11 6.45 -0.76
N THR A 164 -10.95 6.04 0.18
CA THR A 164 -10.67 4.98 1.15
C THR A 164 -11.48 3.71 0.87
N THR A 165 -11.01 2.58 1.38
CA THR A 165 -11.83 1.35 1.45
C THR A 165 -13.02 1.53 2.39
N THR A 166 -12.88 2.40 3.39
CA THR A 166 -13.95 2.74 4.34
C THR A 166 -15.16 3.35 3.63
N GLU A 167 -14.93 4.28 2.69
CA GLU A 167 -15.98 4.88 1.86
C GLU A 167 -16.69 3.83 0.99
N LEU A 168 -15.93 2.94 0.34
CA LEU A 168 -16.48 1.89 -0.50
C LEU A 168 -17.29 0.88 0.31
N ASN A 169 -16.73 0.38 1.41
CA ASN A 169 -17.40 -0.59 2.27
C ASN A 169 -18.64 -0.01 2.95
N MET A 170 -18.61 1.26 3.33
CA MET A 170 -19.78 1.97 3.88
C MET A 170 -20.92 1.97 2.84
N ARG A 171 -20.63 2.38 1.62
CA ARG A 171 -21.62 2.39 0.54
C ARG A 171 -22.17 0.97 0.28
N ASP A 172 -21.31 -0.02 0.20
CA ASP A 172 -21.70 -1.39 -0.08
C ASP A 172 -22.55 -1.97 1.07
N PHE A 173 -22.22 -1.62 2.33
CA PHE A 173 -23.01 -2.00 3.50
C PHE A 173 -24.45 -1.44 3.41
N PHE A 174 -24.62 -0.16 3.20
CA PHE A 174 -25.93 0.48 3.16
C PHE A 174 -26.75 -0.02 1.98
N ASN A 175 -26.14 -0.16 0.79
CA ASN A 175 -26.83 -0.69 -0.39
C ASN A 175 -27.27 -2.15 -0.20
N SER A 176 -26.42 -3.02 0.33
CA SER A 176 -26.72 -4.43 0.54
C SER A 176 -27.82 -4.67 1.58
N ASN A 177 -27.98 -3.72 2.49
CA ASN A 177 -29.04 -3.79 3.53
C ASN A 177 -30.28 -2.98 3.15
N ASN A 178 -30.36 -2.39 1.95
CA ASN A 178 -31.46 -1.53 1.48
C ASN A 178 -31.72 -0.35 2.41
N ILE A 179 -30.68 0.23 2.99
CA ILE A 179 -30.76 1.40 3.88
C ILE A 179 -30.37 2.65 3.07
N SER A 180 -31.33 3.55 2.85
CA SER A 180 -31.06 4.85 2.24
C SER A 180 -30.34 5.74 3.24
N TYR A 181 -29.20 6.32 2.85
CA TYR A 181 -28.38 7.18 3.68
C TYR A 181 -27.82 8.35 2.86
N GLU A 182 -27.38 9.41 3.54
CA GLU A 182 -26.69 10.54 2.94
C GLU A 182 -25.18 10.38 3.16
N PRO A 183 -24.39 10.10 2.11
CA PRO A 183 -22.94 10.02 2.22
C PRO A 183 -22.31 11.42 2.28
N ILE A 184 -21.46 11.66 3.29
CA ILE A 184 -20.69 12.89 3.44
C ILE A 184 -19.21 12.53 3.44
N ALA A 185 -18.48 12.87 2.37
CA ALA A 185 -17.09 12.53 2.20
C ALA A 185 -16.18 13.77 2.32
N PHE A 186 -15.13 13.63 3.14
CA PHE A 186 -14.14 14.68 3.38
C PHE A 186 -12.76 14.24 2.89
N GLU A 187 -11.90 15.20 2.55
CA GLU A 187 -10.52 14.87 2.12
C GLU A 187 -9.60 14.61 3.32
N LYS A 188 -9.87 15.22 4.49
CA LYS A 188 -9.04 15.07 5.68
C LYS A 188 -9.77 14.31 6.79
N ALA A 189 -9.01 13.58 7.61
CA ALA A 189 -9.59 12.81 8.72
C ALA A 189 -10.12 13.71 9.85
N ASP A 190 -9.47 14.82 10.11
CA ASP A 190 -9.91 15.81 11.12
C ASP A 190 -11.24 16.47 10.75
N GLU A 191 -11.50 16.67 9.45
CA GLU A 191 -12.80 17.16 8.97
C GLU A 191 -13.94 16.16 9.24
N VAL A 192 -13.68 14.85 9.10
CA VAL A 192 -14.64 13.79 9.44
C VAL A 192 -14.97 13.83 10.94
N VAL A 193 -13.94 13.97 11.77
CA VAL A 193 -14.12 14.07 13.23
C VAL A 193 -14.89 15.32 13.60
N ALA A 194 -14.53 16.48 13.03
CA ALA A 194 -15.21 17.74 13.28
C ALA A 194 -16.69 17.69 12.85
N ALA A 195 -17.00 17.09 11.70
CA ALA A 195 -18.37 16.91 11.24
C ALA A 195 -19.17 16.00 12.18
N TYR A 196 -18.58 14.89 12.64
CA TYR A 196 -19.22 14.02 13.62
C TYR A 196 -19.47 14.74 14.96
N ASP A 197 -18.54 15.57 15.40
CA ASP A 197 -18.69 16.33 16.66
C ASP A 197 -19.74 17.45 16.58
N ALA A 198 -19.92 18.01 15.40
CA ALA A 198 -20.92 19.02 15.15
C ALA A 198 -22.37 18.47 15.12
N GLY A 199 -22.59 17.21 14.80
CA GLY A 199 -23.88 16.54 14.75
C GLY A 199 -24.22 16.12 13.34
#